data_b44862a9ca2f6f76069740c443356523
#
_entry.id   b44862a9ca2f6f76069740c443356523
#
_cell.length_a   1.000
_cell.length_b   1.000
_cell.length_c   1.000
_cell.angle_alpha   90.00
_cell.angle_beta   90.00
_cell.angle_gamma   90.00
#
_symmetry.space_group_name_H-M   'P 1'
#
loop_
_entity.id
_entity.type
_entity.pdbx_description
1 polymer ?
#
loop_
_entity_poly.entity_id
_entity_poly.type
_entity_poly.pdbx_seq_one_letter_code
_entity_poly.pdbx_strand_id
1 'polypeptide(L)'
;MKKGTVTRIKMAGSSERGVVLPVVIGLGLAMLMLVALGMSSAASGTIKTNTDEQIKGAIAAAYAGVEEYQSRLALDSRYYQYGNPAAPFSVASSASLTLPTGVNVNPAFDATASGNWANVPNPAPAATAATGASFRYEVDNSDYSTRGVIRLLSTGRVGSVTESVVASLKQSGFIDFLYFTDYETIDPIFTSLATTTLASGKNVCEVHSWETPPRDSRCTAIQFGSFDTLAGPVHSNDTMRICGTTFLGTVTTSSTSTPIYQTPSGCGAPVFKNPDGTANPAGAVRYEKSLDMPPTNTAMITETVSDTPATVPNPGCLYTGPTTITFLASGWMNVVSPYTRATQTNAAKTSGSAPLQCGTLAALRSTAGATVKVLDLNLVFVQNVPGTSSDPNYWPSTGGAGVSVPSGMTCLSQTQSSTVYSGGFVFGSTQYPLPNEVLPASSTAANPAYDCRHGDLYVGEASGAKLTGRTTLASDNYIYVTSDLRYSDPTSDLLGLVPQHAVWIWNPITYSSRRYAYANGGSDREIDAALLSVNDTIQVQNYDGGGTGLGGRGTLTIFGAIAQKFRGTVATAYGSGSVATGYAKNYQYDTRFRSTAPPKFLTPVSTTYRVTQYAGTKVAYNPDGSAVP
;
A
#
# COMPACT_ATOMS: atom_id res chain seq x y z
N MET A 1 -25.80 -49.17 35.14
CA MET A 1 -24.38 -49.06 34.80
C MET A 1 -24.18 -49.46 33.34
N LYS A 2 -24.06 -48.53 32.42
CA LYS A 2 -23.61 -48.82 31.04
C LYS A 2 -22.54 -47.79 30.72
N LYS A 3 -21.31 -48.29 30.47
CA LYS A 3 -20.14 -47.53 30.07
C LYS A 3 -20.32 -47.07 28.60
N GLY A 4 -20.29 -45.78 28.36
CA GLY A 4 -20.20 -45.22 26.99
C GLY A 4 -18.74 -45.10 26.58
N THR A 5 -18.39 -45.69 25.47
CA THR A 5 -17.06 -45.65 24.84
C THR A 5 -16.94 -44.36 24.05
N VAL A 6 -15.96 -43.51 24.41
CA VAL A 6 -15.61 -42.30 23.66
C VAL A 6 -14.61 -42.68 22.56
N THR A 7 -15.04 -42.64 21.32
CA THR A 7 -14.15 -42.81 20.16
C THR A 7 -13.39 -41.53 19.87
N ARG A 8 -12.09 -41.54 20.07
CA ARG A 8 -11.19 -40.45 19.66
C ARG A 8 -10.98 -40.54 18.14
N ILE A 9 -11.42 -39.51 17.43
CA ILE A 9 -11.06 -39.29 16.04
C ILE A 9 -9.67 -38.66 15.99
N LYS A 10 -8.69 -39.39 15.44
CA LYS A 10 -7.37 -38.83 15.10
C LYS A 10 -7.53 -38.00 13.83
N MET A 11 -7.30 -36.68 13.94
CA MET A 11 -7.09 -35.84 12.78
C MET A 11 -5.70 -36.12 12.20
N ALA A 12 -5.65 -36.60 10.98
CA ALA A 12 -4.42 -36.69 10.21
C ALA A 12 -4.08 -35.30 9.69
N GLY A 13 -2.87 -34.82 9.95
CA GLY A 13 -2.35 -33.57 9.40
C GLY A 13 -2.20 -33.71 7.88
N SER A 14 -2.82 -32.84 7.13
CA SER A 14 -2.62 -32.67 5.70
C SER A 14 -1.87 -31.36 5.45
N SER A 15 -0.84 -31.47 4.61
CA SER A 15 0.03 -30.40 4.15
C SER A 15 -0.75 -29.26 3.50
N GLU A 16 -0.48 -28.04 3.93
CA GLU A 16 -1.05 -26.81 3.38
C GLU A 16 -0.53 -26.49 1.96
N ARG A 17 -1.10 -27.13 0.97
CA ARG A 17 -1.00 -26.68 -0.43
C ARG A 17 -2.37 -26.81 -1.08
N GLY A 18 -3.09 -25.70 -1.23
CA GLY A 18 -4.28 -25.65 -2.07
C GLY A 18 -5.63 -25.37 -1.41
N VAL A 19 -5.70 -24.68 -0.26
CA VAL A 19 -6.97 -24.52 0.50
C VAL A 19 -7.79 -23.27 0.08
N VAL A 20 -7.27 -22.38 -0.75
CA VAL A 20 -8.00 -21.15 -1.13
C VAL A 20 -9.20 -21.45 -2.04
N LEU A 21 -9.08 -22.40 -2.94
CA LEU A 21 -10.15 -22.78 -3.86
C LEU A 21 -11.37 -23.39 -3.15
N PRO A 22 -11.23 -24.32 -2.16
CA PRO A 22 -12.38 -24.89 -1.46
C PRO A 22 -13.13 -23.90 -0.56
N VAL A 23 -12.47 -22.89 -0.02
CA VAL A 23 -13.10 -21.93 0.90
C VAL A 23 -13.95 -20.91 0.14
N VAL A 24 -13.48 -20.42 -1.00
CA VAL A 24 -14.27 -19.53 -1.88
C VAL A 24 -15.45 -20.26 -2.49
N ILE A 25 -15.23 -21.50 -2.93
CA ILE A 25 -16.31 -22.40 -3.40
C ILE A 25 -17.26 -22.72 -2.26
N GLY A 26 -16.78 -22.92 -1.04
CA GLY A 26 -17.62 -23.21 0.12
C GLY A 26 -18.53 -22.07 0.56
N LEU A 27 -18.07 -20.81 0.46
CA LEU A 27 -18.89 -19.62 0.77
C LEU A 27 -19.94 -19.35 -0.33
N GLY A 28 -19.55 -19.51 -1.61
CA GLY A 28 -20.49 -19.45 -2.73
C GLY A 28 -21.56 -20.55 -2.64
N LEU A 29 -21.16 -21.75 -2.22
CA LEU A 29 -22.05 -22.89 -1.97
C LEU A 29 -23.00 -22.65 -0.80
N ALA A 30 -22.57 -22.01 0.27
CA ALA A 30 -23.45 -21.68 1.41
C ALA A 30 -24.52 -20.64 1.02
N MET A 31 -24.18 -19.63 0.20
CA MET A 31 -25.17 -18.69 -0.35
C MET A 31 -26.15 -19.38 -1.31
N LEU A 32 -25.67 -20.25 -2.18
CA LEU A 32 -26.52 -21.04 -3.09
C LEU A 32 -27.44 -22.01 -2.33
N MET A 33 -26.99 -22.61 -1.22
CA MET A 33 -27.84 -23.44 -0.38
C MET A 33 -28.95 -22.64 0.32
N LEU A 34 -28.70 -21.41 0.75
CA LEU A 34 -29.73 -20.55 1.33
C LEU A 34 -30.79 -20.13 0.30
N VAL A 35 -30.38 -19.91 -0.95
CA VAL A 35 -31.30 -19.64 -2.06
C VAL A 35 -32.07 -20.89 -2.45
N ALA A 36 -31.43 -22.07 -2.51
CA ALA A 36 -32.04 -23.35 -2.87
C ALA A 36 -33.05 -23.83 -1.79
N LEU A 37 -32.76 -23.61 -0.51
CA LEU A 37 -33.67 -23.95 0.59
C LEU A 37 -34.93 -23.04 0.63
N GLY A 38 -34.80 -21.78 0.15
CA GLY A 38 -35.94 -20.88 -0.06
C GLY A 38 -36.85 -21.31 -1.22
N MET A 39 -36.31 -22.02 -2.21
CA MET A 39 -37.05 -22.49 -3.39
C MET A 39 -37.89 -23.75 -3.17
N SER A 40 -37.61 -24.56 -2.16
CA SER A 40 -38.28 -25.85 -1.96
C SER A 40 -39.65 -25.78 -1.26
N SER A 41 -40.03 -24.63 -0.73
CA SER A 41 -41.27 -24.52 0.09
C SER A 41 -42.50 -23.88 -0.61
N ALA A 42 -42.41 -23.55 -1.89
CA ALA A 42 -43.49 -22.85 -2.59
C ALA A 42 -44.02 -23.56 -3.84
N ALA A 43 -44.29 -24.85 -3.75
CA ALA A 43 -44.82 -25.65 -4.87
C ALA A 43 -46.36 -25.55 -5.03
N SER A 44 -47.01 -24.42 -4.72
CA SER A 44 -48.44 -24.25 -5.01
C SER A 44 -48.82 -22.79 -5.10
N GLY A 45 -48.57 -22.16 -6.20
CA GLY A 45 -49.15 -20.83 -6.42
C GLY A 45 -48.60 -20.11 -7.62
N THR A 46 -49.34 -20.10 -8.69
CA THR A 46 -49.40 -19.12 -9.78
C THR A 46 -48.10 -18.68 -10.52
N ILE A 47 -48.23 -18.50 -11.79
CA ILE A 47 -47.23 -18.00 -12.77
C ILE A 47 -46.39 -16.80 -12.25
N LYS A 48 -46.94 -15.97 -11.37
CA LYS A 48 -46.29 -14.81 -10.79
C LYS A 48 -45.13 -15.17 -9.84
N THR A 49 -45.31 -16.25 -9.07
CA THR A 49 -44.28 -16.76 -8.13
C THR A 49 -43.07 -17.32 -8.88
N ASN A 50 -43.29 -18.02 -10.00
CA ASN A 50 -42.23 -18.56 -10.85
C ASN A 50 -41.37 -17.47 -11.47
N THR A 51 -41.95 -16.33 -11.87
CA THR A 51 -41.21 -15.21 -12.46
C THR A 51 -40.34 -14.52 -11.40
N ASP A 52 -40.87 -14.32 -10.19
CA ASP A 52 -40.09 -13.72 -9.08
C ASP A 52 -38.94 -14.60 -8.62
N GLU A 53 -39.11 -15.94 -8.64
CA GLU A 53 -38.04 -16.90 -8.38
C GLU A 53 -36.97 -16.88 -9.47
N GLN A 54 -37.35 -16.81 -10.74
CA GLN A 54 -36.44 -16.70 -11.87
C GLN A 54 -35.67 -15.38 -11.84
N ILE A 55 -36.27 -14.24 -11.49
CA ILE A 55 -35.62 -12.96 -11.31
C ILE A 55 -34.55 -13.06 -10.21
N LYS A 56 -34.92 -13.58 -9.03
CA LYS A 56 -33.96 -13.76 -7.92
C LYS A 56 -32.81 -14.72 -8.30
N GLY A 57 -33.17 -15.79 -9.02
CA GLY A 57 -32.19 -16.73 -9.54
C GLY A 57 -31.25 -16.10 -10.57
N ALA A 58 -31.75 -15.28 -11.48
CA ALA A 58 -30.96 -14.57 -12.47
C ALA A 58 -30.02 -13.54 -11.83
N ILE A 59 -30.50 -12.79 -10.83
CA ILE A 59 -29.66 -11.90 -10.02
C ILE A 59 -28.54 -12.69 -9.32
N ALA A 60 -28.88 -13.82 -8.69
CA ALA A 60 -27.89 -14.67 -8.03
C ALA A 60 -26.86 -15.22 -9.03
N ALA A 61 -27.29 -15.61 -10.24
CA ALA A 61 -26.37 -16.02 -11.30
C ALA A 61 -25.46 -14.90 -11.78
N ALA A 62 -25.96 -13.64 -11.85
CA ALA A 62 -25.13 -12.48 -12.16
C ALA A 62 -24.06 -12.26 -11.09
N TYR A 63 -24.39 -12.37 -9.81
CA TYR A 63 -23.41 -12.32 -8.72
C TYR A 63 -22.41 -13.47 -8.79
N ALA A 64 -22.84 -14.69 -9.11
CA ALA A 64 -21.95 -15.82 -9.31
C ALA A 64 -20.91 -15.57 -10.43
N GLY A 65 -21.32 -14.86 -11.49
CA GLY A 65 -20.38 -14.41 -12.54
C GLY A 65 -19.33 -13.43 -12.03
N VAL A 66 -19.70 -12.52 -11.12
CA VAL A 66 -18.74 -11.61 -10.48
C VAL A 66 -17.75 -12.38 -9.61
N GLU A 67 -18.23 -13.32 -8.80
CA GLU A 67 -17.40 -14.15 -7.92
C GLU A 67 -16.45 -15.06 -8.73
N GLU A 68 -16.92 -15.61 -9.85
CA GLU A 68 -16.09 -16.43 -10.76
C GLU A 68 -14.96 -15.60 -11.36
N TYR A 69 -15.25 -14.41 -11.85
CA TYR A 69 -14.23 -13.50 -12.39
C TYR A 69 -13.23 -13.08 -11.31
N GLN A 70 -13.71 -12.78 -10.11
CA GLN A 70 -12.87 -12.48 -8.95
C GLN A 70 -11.96 -13.65 -8.58
N SER A 71 -12.47 -14.88 -8.64
CA SER A 71 -11.67 -16.10 -8.41
C SER A 71 -10.54 -16.26 -9.44
N ARG A 72 -10.81 -15.97 -10.71
CA ARG A 72 -9.77 -15.99 -11.76
C ARG A 72 -8.69 -14.91 -11.55
N LEU A 73 -9.10 -13.71 -11.16
CA LEU A 73 -8.15 -12.66 -10.79
C LEU A 73 -7.30 -13.04 -9.57
N ALA A 74 -7.84 -13.83 -8.64
CA ALA A 74 -7.08 -14.35 -7.50
C ALA A 74 -6.05 -15.42 -7.90
N LEU A 75 -6.30 -16.16 -8.98
CA LEU A 75 -5.38 -17.16 -9.53
C LEU A 75 -4.32 -16.54 -10.45
N ASP A 76 -4.71 -15.57 -11.26
CA ASP A 76 -3.82 -14.78 -12.12
C ASP A 76 -4.22 -13.30 -12.05
N SER A 77 -3.42 -12.50 -11.35
CA SER A 77 -3.68 -11.07 -11.18
C SER A 77 -3.72 -10.31 -12.52
N ARG A 78 -3.15 -10.87 -13.59
CA ARG A 78 -3.19 -10.31 -14.95
C ARG A 78 -4.46 -10.67 -15.72
N TYR A 79 -5.37 -11.44 -15.13
CA TYR A 79 -6.61 -11.84 -15.79
C TYR A 79 -7.47 -10.66 -16.24
N TYR A 80 -7.24 -9.46 -15.67
CA TYR A 80 -7.89 -8.20 -16.08
C TYR A 80 -7.67 -7.82 -17.55
N GLN A 81 -6.66 -8.37 -18.23
CA GLN A 81 -6.39 -8.15 -19.64
C GLN A 81 -7.31 -8.97 -20.58
N TYR A 82 -8.05 -9.94 -20.01
CA TYR A 82 -8.96 -10.77 -20.79
C TYR A 82 -10.38 -10.22 -20.76
N GLY A 83 -11.00 -10.21 -21.91
CA GLY A 83 -12.36 -9.78 -22.15
C GLY A 83 -12.71 -9.87 -23.64
N ASN A 84 -13.98 -9.68 -23.97
CA ASN A 84 -14.40 -9.52 -25.35
C ASN A 84 -14.28 -8.04 -25.76
N PRO A 85 -13.27 -7.66 -26.58
CA PRO A 85 -13.08 -6.25 -26.96
C PRO A 85 -14.22 -5.68 -27.85
N ALA A 86 -15.05 -6.55 -28.42
CA ALA A 86 -16.20 -6.14 -29.24
C ALA A 86 -17.50 -5.98 -28.42
N ALA A 87 -17.49 -6.33 -27.13
CA ALA A 87 -18.66 -6.19 -26.29
C ALA A 87 -18.96 -4.72 -25.98
N PRO A 88 -20.25 -4.30 -25.96
CA PRO A 88 -20.64 -2.90 -25.78
C PRO A 88 -20.05 -2.24 -24.51
N PHE A 89 -20.04 -2.96 -23.40
CA PHE A 89 -19.50 -2.44 -22.14
C PHE A 89 -17.97 -2.33 -22.15
N SER A 90 -17.29 -3.07 -23.04
CA SER A 90 -15.84 -3.12 -23.15
C SER A 90 -15.24 -2.09 -24.12
N VAL A 91 -16.05 -1.29 -24.79
CA VAL A 91 -15.61 -0.37 -25.86
C VAL A 91 -14.51 0.59 -25.39
N ALA A 92 -14.63 1.13 -24.17
CA ALA A 92 -13.64 2.07 -23.63
C ALA A 92 -12.26 1.44 -23.40
N SER A 93 -12.20 0.12 -23.24
CA SER A 93 -10.98 -0.66 -22.95
C SER A 93 -10.60 -1.64 -24.05
N SER A 94 -11.27 -1.58 -25.21
CA SER A 94 -11.12 -2.57 -26.29
C SER A 94 -9.68 -2.76 -26.76
N ALA A 95 -8.86 -1.70 -26.76
CA ALA A 95 -7.45 -1.75 -27.18
C ALA A 95 -6.55 -2.50 -26.17
N SER A 96 -6.98 -2.63 -24.91
CA SER A 96 -6.24 -3.28 -23.82
C SER A 96 -6.78 -4.67 -23.48
N LEU A 97 -7.86 -5.10 -24.12
CA LEU A 97 -8.49 -6.40 -23.89
C LEU A 97 -8.18 -7.39 -25.01
N THR A 98 -8.00 -8.64 -24.62
CA THR A 98 -7.85 -9.77 -25.56
C THR A 98 -8.79 -10.89 -25.15
N LEU A 99 -9.32 -11.61 -26.15
CA LEU A 99 -10.04 -12.87 -25.87
C LEU A 99 -9.05 -13.93 -25.38
N PRO A 100 -9.34 -14.61 -24.27
CA PRO A 100 -8.44 -15.63 -23.76
C PRO A 100 -8.40 -16.85 -24.68
N THR A 101 -7.22 -17.42 -24.84
CA THR A 101 -6.97 -18.63 -25.64
C THR A 101 -6.38 -19.75 -24.81
N GLY A 102 -6.39 -20.98 -25.33
CA GLY A 102 -5.80 -22.14 -24.67
C GLY A 102 -6.50 -22.47 -23.34
N VAL A 103 -5.74 -22.58 -22.27
CA VAL A 103 -6.24 -22.95 -20.93
C VAL A 103 -7.09 -21.86 -20.28
N ASN A 104 -7.01 -20.64 -20.80
CA ASN A 104 -7.76 -19.48 -20.28
C ASN A 104 -9.11 -19.26 -20.99
N VAL A 105 -9.46 -20.07 -22.00
CA VAL A 105 -10.75 -19.99 -22.67
C VAL A 105 -11.89 -20.01 -21.64
N ASN A 106 -12.77 -19.01 -21.74
CA ASN A 106 -13.87 -18.84 -20.83
C ASN A 106 -15.17 -18.50 -21.59
N PRO A 107 -16.17 -19.40 -21.53
CA PRO A 107 -17.44 -19.18 -22.24
C PRO A 107 -18.20 -17.94 -21.75
N ALA A 108 -17.91 -17.43 -20.54
CA ALA A 108 -18.55 -16.24 -20.01
C ALA A 108 -18.22 -14.96 -20.79
N PHE A 109 -17.12 -14.93 -21.55
CA PHE A 109 -16.78 -13.76 -22.38
C PHE A 109 -17.52 -13.69 -23.71
N ASP A 110 -18.15 -14.74 -24.12
CA ASP A 110 -18.78 -14.96 -25.42
C ASP A 110 -18.28 -14.10 -26.57
N ALA A 111 -17.55 -14.73 -27.48
CA ALA A 111 -17.05 -14.13 -28.72
C ALA A 111 -17.99 -14.37 -29.92
N THR A 112 -19.04 -15.15 -29.77
CA THR A 112 -19.93 -15.55 -30.86
C THR A 112 -21.34 -15.03 -30.66
N ALA A 113 -21.99 -14.68 -31.78
CA ALA A 113 -23.38 -14.20 -31.79
C ALA A 113 -24.43 -15.22 -31.32
N SER A 114 -24.02 -16.47 -31.03
CA SER A 114 -24.90 -17.57 -30.67
C SER A 114 -25.06 -17.81 -29.16
N GLY A 115 -24.55 -16.90 -28.31
CA GLY A 115 -24.95 -16.85 -26.90
C GLY A 115 -24.41 -17.99 -26.02
N ASN A 116 -23.11 -18.21 -26.00
CA ASN A 116 -22.51 -19.09 -25.01
C ASN A 116 -22.59 -18.45 -23.61
N TRP A 117 -23.12 -19.23 -22.68
CA TRP A 117 -23.23 -18.86 -21.28
C TRP A 117 -22.38 -19.81 -20.45
N ALA A 118 -21.69 -19.31 -19.46
CA ALA A 118 -21.04 -20.13 -18.46
C ALA A 118 -22.07 -20.62 -17.45
N ASN A 119 -22.05 -21.91 -17.16
CA ASN A 119 -22.98 -22.47 -16.17
C ASN A 119 -22.51 -22.12 -14.75
N VAL A 120 -23.46 -21.76 -13.89
CA VAL A 120 -23.21 -21.71 -12.45
C VAL A 120 -22.99 -23.15 -11.97
N PRO A 121 -21.84 -23.48 -11.33
CA PRO A 121 -21.59 -24.83 -10.83
C PRO A 121 -22.69 -25.25 -9.85
N ASN A 122 -23.36 -26.36 -10.12
CA ASN A 122 -24.35 -26.90 -9.19
C ASN A 122 -23.69 -27.94 -8.29
N PRO A 123 -23.68 -27.77 -6.97
CA PRO A 123 -23.09 -28.74 -6.04
C PRO A 123 -23.93 -30.01 -5.83
N ALA A 124 -25.19 -30.04 -6.31
CA ALA A 124 -26.05 -31.21 -6.16
C ALA A 124 -25.94 -32.13 -7.38
N PRO A 125 -25.64 -33.43 -7.21
CA PRO A 125 -25.69 -34.38 -8.32
C PRO A 125 -27.15 -34.61 -8.73
N ALA A 126 -27.43 -34.37 -10.01
CA ALA A 126 -28.61 -34.87 -10.72
C ALA A 126 -29.98 -34.45 -10.17
N ALA A 127 -30.31 -33.22 -10.16
CA ALA A 127 -31.70 -32.80 -10.28
C ALA A 127 -31.87 -32.14 -11.65
N THR A 128 -32.54 -32.84 -12.52
CA THR A 128 -33.15 -32.44 -13.81
C THR A 128 -32.65 -31.14 -14.47
N ALA A 129 -31.90 -31.31 -15.52
CA ALA A 129 -31.18 -30.31 -16.30
C ALA A 129 -32.04 -29.25 -17.06
N ALA A 130 -33.21 -28.88 -16.59
CA ALA A 130 -34.14 -28.01 -17.34
C ALA A 130 -34.09 -26.53 -16.94
N THR A 131 -33.40 -26.14 -15.86
CA THR A 131 -33.36 -24.73 -15.41
C THR A 131 -31.98 -24.35 -14.87
N GLY A 132 -30.91 -24.71 -15.56
CA GLY A 132 -29.56 -24.34 -15.15
C GLY A 132 -29.36 -22.83 -15.11
N ALA A 133 -28.97 -22.31 -13.95
CA ALA A 133 -28.50 -20.94 -13.83
C ALA A 133 -27.21 -20.77 -14.62
N SER A 134 -27.08 -19.69 -15.37
CA SER A 134 -25.88 -19.41 -16.15
C SER A 134 -25.60 -17.91 -16.15
N PHE A 135 -24.36 -17.53 -16.47
CA PHE A 135 -23.93 -16.14 -16.52
C PHE A 135 -23.00 -15.88 -17.70
N ARG A 136 -22.86 -14.63 -18.02
CA ARG A 136 -21.84 -14.07 -18.92
C ARG A 136 -21.43 -12.71 -18.40
N TYR A 137 -20.25 -12.22 -18.79
CA TYR A 137 -19.79 -10.92 -18.36
C TYR A 137 -18.94 -10.20 -19.40
N GLU A 138 -18.93 -8.89 -19.28
CA GLU A 138 -18.11 -7.96 -20.05
C GLU A 138 -17.20 -7.18 -19.09
N VAL A 139 -16.00 -6.85 -19.57
CA VAL A 139 -14.95 -6.22 -18.78
C VAL A 139 -14.64 -4.84 -19.32
N ASP A 140 -14.56 -3.87 -18.46
CA ASP A 140 -13.99 -2.56 -18.72
C ASP A 140 -12.80 -2.32 -17.77
N ASN A 141 -11.59 -2.38 -18.33
CA ASN A 141 -10.33 -2.17 -17.61
C ASN A 141 -9.69 -0.80 -17.94
N SER A 142 -10.42 0.14 -18.56
CA SER A 142 -9.90 1.46 -18.95
C SER A 142 -9.34 2.26 -17.77
N ASP A 143 -9.93 2.10 -16.59
CA ASP A 143 -9.49 2.75 -15.35
C ASP A 143 -8.41 1.97 -14.58
N TYR A 144 -7.99 0.79 -15.07
CA TYR A 144 -7.06 -0.06 -14.32
C TYR A 144 -5.68 0.57 -14.15
N SER A 145 -5.11 1.15 -15.22
CA SER A 145 -3.78 1.76 -15.18
C SER A 145 -3.71 3.02 -14.30
N THR A 146 -4.84 3.71 -14.13
CA THR A 146 -4.91 4.99 -13.40
C THR A 146 -5.45 4.86 -11.99
N ARG A 147 -6.36 3.89 -11.75
CA ARG A 147 -7.11 3.74 -10.50
C ARG A 147 -7.04 2.33 -9.90
N GLY A 148 -6.46 1.35 -10.63
CA GLY A 148 -6.48 -0.06 -10.22
C GLY A 148 -7.89 -0.67 -10.19
N VAL A 149 -8.86 -0.10 -10.92
CA VAL A 149 -10.26 -0.51 -10.91
C VAL A 149 -10.62 -1.20 -12.22
N ILE A 150 -11.27 -2.36 -12.08
CA ILE A 150 -11.89 -3.09 -13.19
C ILE A 150 -13.40 -3.01 -12.98
N ARG A 151 -14.13 -2.63 -14.01
CA ARG A 151 -15.59 -2.69 -14.01
C ARG A 151 -16.03 -3.95 -14.75
N LEU A 152 -16.91 -4.70 -14.13
CA LEU A 152 -17.45 -5.95 -14.67
C LEU A 152 -18.98 -5.81 -14.78
N LEU A 153 -19.51 -5.93 -15.96
CA LEU A 153 -20.94 -6.11 -16.20
C LEU A 153 -21.22 -7.59 -16.28
N SER A 154 -21.91 -8.14 -15.28
CA SER A 154 -22.29 -9.55 -15.25
C SER A 154 -23.81 -9.68 -15.46
N THR A 155 -24.20 -10.53 -16.41
CA THR A 155 -25.59 -10.86 -16.69
C THR A 155 -25.83 -12.32 -16.35
N GLY A 156 -26.76 -12.57 -15.43
CA GLY A 156 -27.20 -13.90 -15.07
C GLY A 156 -28.49 -14.27 -15.79
N ARG A 157 -28.71 -15.57 -16.01
CA ARG A 157 -29.87 -16.13 -16.67
C ARG A 157 -30.42 -17.34 -15.91
N VAL A 158 -31.73 -17.36 -15.73
CA VAL A 158 -32.48 -18.56 -15.27
C VAL A 158 -33.75 -18.68 -16.10
N GLY A 159 -33.89 -19.77 -16.82
CA GLY A 159 -35.03 -19.97 -17.73
C GLY A 159 -35.09 -18.87 -18.80
N SER A 160 -36.16 -18.12 -18.84
CA SER A 160 -36.40 -17.01 -19.78
C SER A 160 -36.13 -15.63 -19.19
N VAL A 161 -35.53 -15.54 -17.99
CA VAL A 161 -35.25 -14.29 -17.31
C VAL A 161 -33.74 -14.02 -17.27
N THR A 162 -33.35 -12.79 -17.55
CA THR A 162 -32.01 -12.29 -17.41
C THR A 162 -31.98 -11.05 -16.54
N GLU A 163 -30.94 -10.92 -15.72
CA GLU A 163 -30.68 -9.75 -14.87
C GLU A 163 -29.21 -9.37 -14.92
N SER A 164 -28.90 -8.09 -14.80
CA SER A 164 -27.52 -7.60 -14.90
C SER A 164 -27.11 -6.79 -13.68
N VAL A 165 -25.85 -6.96 -13.27
CA VAL A 165 -25.20 -6.17 -12.24
C VAL A 165 -23.85 -5.64 -12.77
N VAL A 166 -23.52 -4.42 -12.40
CA VAL A 166 -22.17 -3.89 -12.58
C VAL A 166 -21.45 -3.96 -11.25
N ALA A 167 -20.29 -4.61 -11.26
CA ALA A 167 -19.39 -4.65 -10.12
C ALA A 167 -18.10 -3.86 -10.44
N SER A 168 -17.63 -3.05 -9.49
CA SER A 168 -16.31 -2.47 -9.52
C SER A 168 -15.38 -3.31 -8.66
N LEU A 169 -14.38 -3.93 -9.29
CA LEU A 169 -13.37 -4.75 -8.63
C LEU A 169 -12.11 -3.92 -8.48
N LYS A 170 -11.59 -3.87 -7.29
CA LYS A 170 -10.32 -3.23 -6.99
C LYS A 170 -9.39 -4.23 -6.32
N GLN A 171 -8.14 -4.21 -6.73
CA GLN A 171 -7.09 -4.95 -6.05
C GLN A 171 -6.96 -4.41 -4.61
N SER A 172 -7.05 -5.27 -3.61
CA SER A 172 -6.81 -4.88 -2.22
C SER A 172 -5.39 -4.37 -2.10
N GLY A 173 -5.24 -3.19 -1.57
CA GLY A 173 -3.96 -2.50 -1.46
C GLY A 173 -3.73 -1.94 -0.07
N PHE A 174 -2.49 -1.59 0.23
CA PHE A 174 -2.13 -0.96 1.50
C PHE A 174 -2.87 0.36 1.74
N ILE A 175 -3.15 1.09 0.65
CA ILE A 175 -3.89 2.37 0.72
C ILE A 175 -5.39 2.21 1.03
N ASP A 176 -5.90 0.97 1.09
CA ASP A 176 -7.28 0.73 1.56
C ASP A 176 -7.43 0.92 3.07
N PHE A 177 -6.30 1.00 3.76
CA PHE A 177 -6.23 1.22 5.19
C PHE A 177 -5.64 2.60 5.50
N LEU A 178 -6.20 3.26 6.50
CA LEU A 178 -5.52 4.41 7.13
C LEU A 178 -4.19 3.95 7.73
N TYR A 179 -4.20 2.76 8.31
CA TYR A 179 -3.06 2.24 9.02
C TYR A 179 -2.90 0.74 8.76
N PHE A 180 -1.77 0.37 8.18
CA PHE A 180 -1.36 -1.00 7.94
C PHE A 180 0.03 -1.25 8.55
N THR A 181 0.19 -2.41 9.24
CA THR A 181 1.50 -2.90 9.70
C THR A 181 1.63 -4.39 9.45
N ASP A 182 2.85 -4.83 9.07
CA ASP A 182 3.16 -6.26 9.00
C ASP A 182 3.55 -6.79 10.39
N TYR A 183 4.43 -6.12 11.11
CA TYR A 183 4.89 -6.51 12.46
C TYR A 183 4.65 -5.39 13.49
N GLU A 184 3.91 -5.69 14.55
CA GLU A 184 3.59 -4.76 15.66
C GLU A 184 4.74 -4.61 16.66
N THR A 185 5.96 -4.42 16.16
CA THR A 185 7.18 -4.27 16.95
C THR A 185 8.05 -3.14 16.41
N ILE A 186 8.92 -2.59 17.25
CA ILE A 186 9.97 -1.67 16.80
C ILE A 186 10.81 -2.36 15.72
N ASP A 187 11.19 -1.60 14.73
CA ASP A 187 12.07 -2.04 13.67
C ASP A 187 13.43 -2.49 14.24
N PRO A 188 13.81 -3.77 14.05
CA PRO A 188 15.05 -4.30 14.61
C PRO A 188 16.31 -3.59 14.10
N ILE A 189 16.28 -2.99 12.90
CA ILE A 189 17.46 -2.30 12.32
C ILE A 189 17.90 -1.12 13.19
N PHE A 190 16.98 -0.54 13.97
CA PHE A 190 17.26 0.55 14.91
C PHE A 190 17.51 0.08 16.34
N THR A 191 17.75 -1.22 16.53
CA THR A 191 17.99 -1.82 17.85
C THR A 191 19.26 -2.68 17.85
N SER A 192 19.64 -3.21 19.00
CA SER A 192 20.73 -4.19 19.11
C SER A 192 20.43 -5.54 18.43
N LEU A 193 19.21 -5.75 17.92
CA LEU A 193 18.78 -6.97 17.23
C LEU A 193 18.92 -6.90 15.71
N ALA A 194 19.46 -5.82 15.15
CA ALA A 194 19.59 -5.61 13.70
C ALA A 194 20.21 -6.78 12.95
N THR A 195 21.20 -7.45 13.53
CA THR A 195 21.94 -8.57 12.93
C THR A 195 21.55 -9.93 13.51
N THR A 196 20.53 -10.00 14.38
CA THR A 196 20.11 -11.26 15.01
C THR A 196 19.10 -11.98 14.11
N THR A 197 19.49 -13.12 13.56
CA THR A 197 18.66 -13.86 12.60
C THR A 197 18.28 -15.25 13.10
N LEU A 198 17.16 -15.73 12.60
CA LEU A 198 16.71 -17.12 12.71
C LEU A 198 17.52 -18.01 11.76
N ALA A 199 17.41 -19.32 11.90
CA ALA A 199 17.99 -20.29 10.97
C ALA A 199 17.49 -20.13 9.52
N SER A 200 16.31 -19.51 9.33
CA SER A 200 15.75 -19.17 8.03
C SER A 200 16.40 -17.95 7.35
N GLY A 201 17.30 -17.24 8.04
CA GLY A 201 17.90 -15.99 7.57
C GLY A 201 17.07 -14.73 7.85
N LYS A 202 15.80 -14.87 8.29
CA LYS A 202 14.96 -13.72 8.70
C LYS A 202 15.44 -13.17 10.03
N ASN A 203 15.23 -11.86 10.26
CA ASN A 203 15.47 -11.27 11.57
C ASN A 203 14.54 -11.90 12.61
N VAL A 204 15.00 -12.04 13.87
CA VAL A 204 14.20 -12.64 14.96
C VAL A 204 12.92 -11.85 15.27
N CYS A 205 12.83 -10.59 14.84
CA CYS A 205 11.63 -9.76 14.99
C CYS A 205 10.70 -9.83 13.75
N GLU A 206 11.12 -10.44 12.64
CA GLU A 206 10.29 -10.72 11.47
C GLU A 206 9.47 -12.02 11.64
N VAL A 207 8.79 -12.11 12.75
CA VAL A 207 7.90 -13.20 13.14
C VAL A 207 6.65 -12.58 13.75
N HIS A 208 5.46 -12.98 13.32
CA HIS A 208 4.24 -12.50 13.95
C HIS A 208 4.12 -13.11 15.35
N SER A 209 3.59 -12.35 16.30
CA SER A 209 3.52 -12.78 17.71
C SER A 209 2.61 -14.00 17.93
N TRP A 210 1.75 -14.32 16.96
CA TRP A 210 0.83 -15.47 16.97
C TRP A 210 1.39 -16.71 16.29
N GLU A 211 2.54 -16.63 15.62
CA GLU A 211 3.20 -17.77 14.98
C GLU A 211 3.82 -18.73 15.99
N THR A 212 4.18 -19.94 15.52
CA THR A 212 4.87 -20.95 16.32
C THR A 212 6.18 -21.36 15.63
N PRO A 213 7.36 -21.11 16.23
CA PRO A 213 7.58 -20.40 17.51
C PRO A 213 7.19 -18.91 17.44
N PRO A 214 6.80 -18.30 18.56
CA PRO A 214 6.44 -16.88 18.58
C PRO A 214 7.69 -16.00 18.43
N ARG A 215 7.47 -14.73 18.09
CA ARG A 215 8.51 -13.70 18.00
C ARG A 215 9.37 -13.66 19.27
N ASP A 216 10.69 -13.43 19.11
CA ASP A 216 11.64 -13.28 20.22
C ASP A 216 11.16 -12.20 21.21
N SER A 217 11.18 -12.50 22.50
CA SER A 217 10.69 -11.62 23.57
C SER A 217 11.50 -10.33 23.74
N ARG A 218 12.70 -10.25 23.15
CA ARG A 218 13.53 -9.03 23.12
C ARG A 218 13.00 -8.00 22.10
N CYS A 219 12.18 -8.40 21.16
CA CYS A 219 11.57 -7.50 20.19
C CYS A 219 10.48 -6.68 20.89
N THR A 220 10.69 -5.38 20.97
CA THR A 220 9.80 -4.47 21.70
C THR A 220 8.51 -4.24 20.93
N ALA A 221 7.41 -4.80 21.45
CA ALA A 221 6.08 -4.55 20.89
C ALA A 221 5.61 -3.12 21.22
N ILE A 222 5.02 -2.44 20.24
CA ILE A 222 4.45 -1.10 20.40
C ILE A 222 2.94 -1.23 20.60
N GLN A 223 2.35 -0.34 21.39
CA GLN A 223 0.90 -0.32 21.64
C GLN A 223 0.24 0.92 21.05
N PHE A 224 -1.03 0.79 20.69
CA PHE A 224 -1.92 1.92 20.50
C PHE A 224 -2.29 2.49 21.85
N GLY A 225 -2.10 3.80 22.03
CA GLY A 225 -2.32 4.49 23.31
C GLY A 225 -3.73 5.04 23.47
N SER A 226 -4.10 5.39 24.70
CA SER A 226 -5.42 5.95 25.03
C SER A 226 -5.69 7.33 24.42
N PHE A 227 -4.65 8.02 24.00
CA PHE A 227 -4.73 9.32 23.32
C PHE A 227 -4.71 9.18 21.78
N ASP A 228 -4.56 7.97 21.25
CA ASP A 228 -4.58 7.74 19.81
C ASP A 228 -6.04 7.69 19.31
N THR A 229 -6.32 8.42 18.25
CA THR A 229 -7.57 8.33 17.48
C THR A 229 -7.21 8.03 16.03
N LEU A 230 -7.73 6.92 15.51
CA LEU A 230 -7.53 6.51 14.14
C LEU A 230 -8.86 6.64 13.38
N ALA A 231 -8.95 7.66 12.52
CA ALA A 231 -10.15 7.96 11.75
C ALA A 231 -10.11 7.29 10.37
N GLY A 232 -10.26 5.97 10.34
CA GLY A 232 -10.26 5.16 9.12
C GLY A 232 -10.07 3.67 9.37
N PRO A 233 -10.03 2.85 8.30
CA PRO A 233 -9.79 1.42 8.39
C PRO A 233 -8.38 1.11 8.91
N VAL A 234 -8.26 0.11 9.77
CA VAL A 234 -6.97 -0.35 10.35
C VAL A 234 -6.81 -1.83 10.09
N HIS A 235 -5.65 -2.25 9.63
CA HIS A 235 -5.26 -3.65 9.50
C HIS A 235 -3.86 -3.90 10.03
N SER A 236 -3.64 -5.02 10.69
CA SER A 236 -2.31 -5.51 11.04
C SER A 236 -2.21 -7.01 10.77
N ASN A 237 -1.14 -7.42 10.10
CA ASN A 237 -0.84 -8.85 9.95
C ASN A 237 -0.49 -9.51 11.29
N ASP A 238 -0.17 -8.73 12.30
CA ASP A 238 0.27 -9.18 13.63
C ASP A 238 -0.80 -8.95 14.72
N THR A 239 -0.56 -9.46 15.93
CA THR A 239 -1.43 -9.23 17.08
C THR A 239 -1.22 -7.82 17.63
N MET A 240 -2.23 -6.98 17.52
CA MET A 240 -2.20 -5.61 18.03
C MET A 240 -2.22 -5.56 19.56
N ARG A 241 -1.45 -4.64 20.14
CA ARG A 241 -1.55 -4.24 21.55
C ARG A 241 -2.30 -2.92 21.66
N ILE A 242 -3.43 -2.92 22.36
CA ILE A 242 -4.37 -1.79 22.38
C ILE A 242 -4.62 -1.36 23.84
N CYS A 243 -4.43 -0.07 24.11
CA CYS A 243 -4.59 0.53 25.44
C CYS A 243 -5.55 1.73 25.34
N GLY A 244 -6.85 1.49 25.35
CA GLY A 244 -7.88 2.54 25.41
C GLY A 244 -8.05 3.39 24.14
N THR A 245 -7.47 2.98 23.04
CA THR A 245 -7.50 3.68 21.73
C THR A 245 -8.90 3.81 21.16
N THR A 246 -9.19 4.94 20.51
CA THR A 246 -10.44 5.16 19.76
C THR A 246 -10.21 4.86 18.28
N PHE A 247 -11.02 3.95 17.74
CA PHE A 247 -11.06 3.62 16.31
C PHE A 247 -12.36 4.11 15.69
N LEU A 248 -12.25 4.93 14.65
CA LEU A 248 -13.36 5.45 13.86
C LEU A 248 -13.39 4.72 12.51
N GLY A 249 -13.73 3.44 12.53
CA GLY A 249 -13.76 2.58 11.34
C GLY A 249 -13.59 1.10 11.67
N THR A 250 -13.36 0.30 10.63
CA THR A 250 -13.11 -1.13 10.77
C THR A 250 -11.71 -1.40 11.28
N VAL A 251 -11.57 -2.40 12.16
CA VAL A 251 -10.27 -2.87 12.67
C VAL A 251 -10.14 -4.35 12.39
N THR A 252 -9.10 -4.74 11.68
CA THR A 252 -8.85 -6.14 11.30
C THR A 252 -7.42 -6.55 11.63
N THR A 253 -7.23 -7.84 11.84
CA THR A 253 -5.91 -8.44 12.07
C THR A 253 -5.84 -9.84 11.48
N SER A 254 -4.64 -10.26 11.10
CA SER A 254 -4.39 -11.66 10.69
C SER A 254 -4.03 -12.56 11.88
N SER A 255 -4.05 -12.03 13.09
CA SER A 255 -3.79 -12.81 14.30
C SER A 255 -4.80 -13.94 14.47
N THR A 256 -4.29 -15.13 14.69
CA THR A 256 -5.08 -16.33 15.07
C THR A 256 -5.05 -16.59 16.58
N SER A 257 -4.47 -15.68 17.35
CA SER A 257 -4.42 -15.79 18.81
C SER A 257 -5.79 -15.72 19.47
N THR A 258 -5.90 -16.24 20.66
CA THR A 258 -7.06 -16.03 21.53
C THR A 258 -6.58 -15.41 22.85
N PRO A 259 -6.93 -14.13 23.11
CA PRO A 259 -7.72 -13.20 22.30
C PRO A 259 -6.99 -12.70 21.04
N ILE A 260 -7.75 -12.27 20.04
CA ILE A 260 -7.27 -11.83 18.73
C ILE A 260 -6.43 -10.53 18.78
N TYR A 261 -6.49 -9.79 19.88
CA TYR A 261 -5.64 -8.64 20.24
C TYR A 261 -5.33 -8.67 21.72
N GLN A 262 -4.34 -7.91 22.16
CA GLN A 262 -3.92 -7.85 23.56
C GLN A 262 -4.26 -6.49 24.16
N THR A 263 -4.78 -6.48 25.39
CA THR A 263 -4.91 -5.29 26.23
C THR A 263 -3.92 -5.44 27.39
N PRO A 264 -2.83 -4.65 27.42
CA PRO A 264 -1.86 -4.71 28.52
C PRO A 264 -2.50 -4.40 29.88
N SER A 265 -1.91 -4.93 30.94
CA SER A 265 -2.38 -4.67 32.31
C SER A 265 -2.41 -3.17 32.61
N GLY A 266 -3.49 -2.69 33.22
CA GLY A 266 -3.70 -1.28 33.52
C GLY A 266 -4.25 -0.44 32.35
N CYS A 267 -4.45 -1.04 31.17
CA CYS A 267 -5.02 -0.37 30.02
C CYS A 267 -6.54 -0.47 29.96
N GLY A 268 -7.18 0.60 29.47
CA GLY A 268 -8.62 0.58 29.12
C GLY A 268 -8.91 -0.27 27.88
N ALA A 269 -10.15 -0.72 27.75
CA ALA A 269 -10.61 -1.38 26.53
C ALA A 269 -10.61 -0.42 25.32
N PRO A 270 -10.41 -0.91 24.09
CA PRO A 270 -10.55 -0.10 22.88
C PRO A 270 -11.99 0.42 22.72
N VAL A 271 -12.11 1.59 22.14
CA VAL A 271 -13.39 2.22 21.79
C VAL A 271 -13.60 2.15 20.30
N PHE A 272 -14.67 1.50 19.86
CA PHE A 272 -15.02 1.39 18.44
C PHE A 272 -16.20 2.30 18.13
N LYS A 273 -16.06 3.11 17.08
CA LYS A 273 -17.10 4.00 16.56
C LYS A 273 -17.21 3.87 15.06
N ASN A 274 -18.33 4.31 14.51
CA ASN A 274 -18.49 4.51 13.08
C ASN A 274 -17.63 5.70 12.61
N PRO A 275 -17.35 5.84 11.30
CA PRO A 275 -16.60 6.99 10.77
C PRO A 275 -17.22 8.37 11.09
N ASP A 276 -18.52 8.42 11.32
CA ASP A 276 -19.25 9.64 11.75
C ASP A 276 -19.14 9.94 13.26
N GLY A 277 -18.40 9.11 14.01
CA GLY A 277 -18.21 9.23 15.44
C GLY A 277 -19.33 8.64 16.32
N THR A 278 -20.39 8.13 15.72
CA THR A 278 -21.48 7.45 16.46
C THR A 278 -21.00 6.12 17.05
N ALA A 279 -21.63 5.66 18.12
CA ALA A 279 -21.30 4.38 18.72
C ALA A 279 -21.46 3.22 17.72
N ASN A 280 -20.49 2.32 17.69
CA ASN A 280 -20.57 1.08 16.91
C ASN A 280 -20.69 -0.12 17.87
N PRO A 281 -21.89 -0.54 18.26
CA PRO A 281 -22.09 -1.61 19.23
C PRO A 281 -21.63 -2.99 18.70
N ALA A 282 -21.51 -3.14 17.37
CA ALA A 282 -20.93 -4.32 16.73
C ALA A 282 -19.44 -4.17 16.45
N GLY A 283 -18.82 -3.06 16.89
CA GLY A 283 -17.41 -2.78 16.69
C GLY A 283 -16.55 -3.77 17.48
N ALA A 284 -15.64 -4.42 16.77
CA ALA A 284 -14.66 -5.34 17.32
C ALA A 284 -13.50 -5.48 16.35
N VAL A 285 -12.36 -5.94 16.85
CA VAL A 285 -11.27 -6.41 15.99
C VAL A 285 -11.72 -7.73 15.34
N ARG A 286 -11.57 -7.84 14.02
CA ARG A 286 -11.97 -9.01 13.23
C ARG A 286 -10.77 -9.62 12.54
N TYR A 287 -10.85 -10.94 12.30
CA TYR A 287 -9.85 -11.61 11.47
C TYR A 287 -10.01 -11.23 10.00
N GLU A 288 -8.88 -10.96 9.36
CA GLU A 288 -8.76 -10.84 7.90
C GLU A 288 -7.41 -11.43 7.47
N LYS A 289 -7.36 -11.98 6.26
CA LYS A 289 -6.14 -12.60 5.73
C LYS A 289 -5.01 -11.58 5.63
N SER A 290 -3.77 -12.03 5.85
CA SER A 290 -2.56 -11.21 5.72
C SER A 290 -2.38 -10.64 4.31
N LEU A 291 -1.81 -9.45 4.24
CA LEU A 291 -1.35 -8.80 3.02
C LEU A 291 0.18 -8.80 3.03
N ASP A 292 0.78 -9.47 2.05
CA ASP A 292 2.23 -9.60 2.00
C ASP A 292 2.88 -8.33 1.47
N MET A 293 3.84 -7.79 2.23
CA MET A 293 4.65 -6.65 1.82
C MET A 293 5.49 -6.99 0.58
N PRO A 294 5.66 -6.05 -0.38
CA PRO A 294 6.60 -6.25 -1.46
C PRO A 294 8.03 -6.34 -0.89
N PRO A 295 8.88 -7.23 -1.43
CA PRO A 295 10.24 -7.38 -0.93
C PRO A 295 11.12 -6.16 -1.26
N THR A 296 10.75 -5.39 -2.28
CA THR A 296 11.51 -4.23 -2.76
C THR A 296 10.63 -3.28 -3.58
N ASN A 297 11.03 -2.00 -3.60
CA ASN A 297 10.49 -0.99 -4.52
C ASN A 297 11.30 -0.87 -5.81
N THR A 298 12.38 -1.64 -5.98
CA THR A 298 13.34 -1.50 -7.10
C THR A 298 12.67 -1.59 -8.47
N ALA A 299 11.57 -2.37 -8.59
CA ALA A 299 10.83 -2.45 -9.85
C ALA A 299 10.27 -1.09 -10.31
N MET A 300 10.05 -0.14 -9.40
CA MET A 300 9.57 1.21 -9.74
C MET A 300 10.57 2.00 -10.60
N ILE A 301 11.86 1.67 -10.54
CA ILE A 301 12.88 2.31 -11.39
C ILE A 301 12.60 2.09 -12.88
N THR A 302 11.91 1.00 -13.26
CA THR A 302 11.54 0.72 -14.66
C THR A 302 10.62 1.78 -15.26
N GLU A 303 9.90 2.52 -14.42
CA GLU A 303 9.08 3.64 -14.87
C GLU A 303 9.91 4.86 -15.31
N THR A 304 11.22 4.86 -15.04
CA THR A 304 12.17 5.90 -15.46
C THR A 304 12.99 5.50 -16.70
N VAL A 305 12.65 4.37 -17.33
CA VAL A 305 13.33 3.88 -18.54
C VAL A 305 12.85 4.62 -19.77
N SER A 306 13.79 5.11 -20.58
CA SER A 306 13.48 5.83 -21.84
C SER A 306 12.81 4.97 -22.91
N ASP A 307 12.87 3.63 -22.78
CA ASP A 307 12.29 2.64 -23.70
C ASP A 307 10.92 2.11 -23.25
N THR A 308 10.29 2.78 -22.31
CA THR A 308 8.91 2.45 -21.96
C THR A 308 8.07 2.39 -23.24
N PRO A 309 7.20 1.38 -23.41
CA PRO A 309 6.36 1.29 -24.59
C PRO A 309 5.67 2.63 -24.88
N ALA A 310 5.41 2.94 -26.14
CA ALA A 310 4.72 4.18 -26.53
C ALA A 310 3.36 4.38 -25.83
N THR A 311 2.85 3.33 -25.20
CA THR A 311 1.65 3.34 -24.34
C THR A 311 1.87 3.97 -22.96
N VAL A 312 3.12 4.16 -22.51
CA VAL A 312 3.43 4.93 -21.30
C VAL A 312 3.98 6.29 -21.75
N PRO A 313 3.11 7.30 -21.90
CA PRO A 313 3.56 8.64 -22.26
C PRO A 313 4.35 9.22 -21.09
N ASN A 314 5.53 9.76 -21.38
CA ASN A 314 6.43 10.44 -20.47
C ASN A 314 6.97 9.52 -19.34
N PRO A 315 8.19 8.99 -19.49
CA PRO A 315 8.85 8.26 -18.40
C PRO A 315 9.04 9.17 -17.18
N GLY A 316 9.07 8.55 -15.99
CA GLY A 316 9.41 9.23 -14.75
C GLY A 316 10.84 9.77 -14.74
N CYS A 317 11.21 10.46 -13.67
CA CYS A 317 12.55 11.00 -13.49
C CYS A 317 13.38 10.17 -12.50
N LEU A 318 14.60 9.84 -12.92
CA LEU A 318 15.61 9.21 -12.08
C LEU A 318 16.59 10.26 -11.57
N TYR A 319 16.74 10.31 -10.25
CA TYR A 319 17.78 11.09 -9.60
C TYR A 319 18.73 10.17 -8.82
N THR A 320 19.90 10.67 -8.44
CA THR A 320 20.96 9.83 -7.88
C THR A 320 21.60 10.47 -6.65
N GLY A 321 21.78 9.66 -5.61
CA GLY A 321 22.35 10.08 -4.34
C GLY A 321 21.42 11.01 -3.55
N PRO A 322 21.93 11.67 -2.51
CA PRO A 322 21.12 12.58 -1.71
C PRO A 322 20.46 13.64 -2.59
N THR A 323 19.13 13.67 -2.55
CA THR A 323 18.33 14.54 -3.41
C THR A 323 17.33 15.33 -2.58
N THR A 324 17.23 16.62 -2.81
CA THR A 324 16.24 17.49 -2.17
C THR A 324 15.15 17.84 -3.17
N ILE A 325 13.90 17.66 -2.79
CA ILE A 325 12.72 18.11 -3.53
C ILE A 325 11.92 19.07 -2.66
N THR A 326 11.72 20.29 -3.17
CA THR A 326 10.91 21.30 -2.50
C THR A 326 9.72 21.64 -3.39
N PHE A 327 8.51 21.34 -2.95
CA PHE A 327 7.30 21.74 -3.67
C PHE A 327 7.14 23.27 -3.59
N LEU A 328 6.82 23.83 -4.75
CA LEU A 328 6.58 25.25 -4.95
C LEU A 328 5.11 25.47 -5.32
N ALA A 329 4.68 26.73 -5.31
CA ALA A 329 3.33 27.07 -5.73
C ALA A 329 3.04 26.66 -7.19
N SER A 330 1.76 26.45 -7.52
CA SER A 330 1.25 26.28 -8.90
C SER A 330 1.81 25.07 -9.64
N GLY A 331 2.06 23.96 -8.94
CA GLY A 331 2.48 22.69 -9.53
C GLY A 331 3.94 22.67 -10.00
N TRP A 332 4.79 23.46 -9.37
CA TRP A 332 6.23 23.41 -9.57
C TRP A 332 6.93 22.74 -8.39
N MET A 333 8.13 22.24 -8.64
CA MET A 333 9.06 21.76 -7.62
C MET A 333 10.48 22.18 -7.96
N ASN A 334 11.30 22.42 -6.94
CA ASN A 334 12.73 22.58 -7.09
C ASN A 334 13.43 21.29 -6.72
N VAL A 335 14.36 20.84 -7.55
CA VAL A 335 15.11 19.59 -7.37
C VAL A 335 16.59 19.89 -7.36
N VAL A 336 17.26 19.48 -6.27
CA VAL A 336 18.73 19.51 -6.16
C VAL A 336 19.21 18.06 -6.05
N SER A 337 19.97 17.59 -7.02
CA SER A 337 20.48 16.21 -7.08
C SER A 337 21.88 16.17 -7.65
N PRO A 338 22.90 16.43 -6.80
CA PRO A 338 24.26 16.68 -7.23
C PRO A 338 24.94 15.51 -7.98
N TYR A 339 24.61 14.27 -7.61
CA TYR A 339 25.18 13.07 -8.23
C TYR A 339 24.53 12.69 -9.57
N THR A 340 23.38 13.26 -9.91
CA THR A 340 22.66 12.89 -11.14
C THR A 340 23.45 13.23 -12.39
N ARG A 341 23.72 12.22 -13.21
CA ARG A 341 24.40 12.30 -14.52
C ARG A 341 23.48 11.90 -15.67
N ALA A 342 22.44 11.15 -15.37
CA ALA A 342 21.36 10.79 -16.28
C ALA A 342 20.05 10.77 -15.49
N THR A 343 18.98 11.28 -16.07
CA THR A 343 17.64 11.33 -15.47
C THR A 343 16.74 10.17 -15.90
N GLN A 344 17.32 9.19 -16.59
CA GLN A 344 16.69 7.94 -17.03
C GLN A 344 17.70 6.80 -16.99
N THR A 345 17.23 5.56 -16.86
CA THR A 345 18.07 4.37 -16.74
C THR A 345 18.79 3.99 -18.03
N ASN A 346 18.28 4.35 -19.21
CA ASN A 346 18.96 4.07 -20.49
C ASN A 346 19.85 5.24 -20.94
N ALA A 347 21.16 5.10 -20.69
CA ALA A 347 22.15 6.12 -21.03
C ALA A 347 22.29 6.38 -22.54
N ALA A 348 22.10 5.39 -23.39
CA ALA A 348 22.28 5.53 -24.84
C ALA A 348 21.30 6.56 -25.48
N LYS A 349 20.18 6.80 -24.83
CA LYS A 349 19.18 7.78 -25.25
C LYS A 349 19.25 9.12 -24.50
N THR A 350 20.03 9.20 -23.43
CA THR A 350 20.19 10.43 -22.65
C THR A 350 21.35 11.31 -23.09
N SER A 351 22.20 10.81 -23.99
CA SER A 351 23.39 11.53 -24.47
C SER A 351 23.11 12.82 -25.27
N GLY A 352 21.86 13.21 -25.43
CA GLY A 352 21.50 14.42 -26.18
C GLY A 352 20.51 15.38 -25.50
N SER A 353 19.63 14.92 -24.66
CA SER A 353 18.63 15.78 -24.02
C SER A 353 17.98 15.04 -22.86
N ALA A 354 18.35 15.37 -21.63
CA ALA A 354 17.50 15.03 -20.50
C ALA A 354 16.08 15.57 -20.79
N PRO A 355 15.00 14.80 -20.59
CA PRO A 355 13.66 15.33 -20.74
C PRO A 355 13.55 16.60 -19.90
N LEU A 356 13.09 17.71 -20.49
CA LEU A 356 12.98 19.00 -19.82
C LEU A 356 12.18 18.90 -18.52
N GLN A 357 11.26 17.94 -18.47
CA GLN A 357 10.46 17.65 -17.27
C GLN A 357 11.27 17.17 -16.06
N CYS A 358 12.48 16.62 -16.26
CA CYS A 358 13.35 16.17 -15.18
C CYS A 358 14.41 17.22 -14.79
N GLY A 359 14.46 18.36 -15.48
CA GLY A 359 15.48 19.38 -15.30
C GLY A 359 16.76 19.11 -16.08
N THR A 360 17.55 20.15 -16.31
CA THR A 360 18.85 20.00 -16.94
C THR A 360 19.88 19.53 -15.92
N LEU A 361 20.85 18.73 -16.35
CA LEU A 361 21.91 18.21 -15.48
C LEU A 361 22.72 19.34 -14.82
N ALA A 362 22.93 20.45 -15.52
CA ALA A 362 23.62 21.61 -14.96
C ALA A 362 22.84 22.25 -13.81
N ALA A 363 21.51 22.38 -13.94
CA ALA A 363 20.68 22.93 -12.89
C ALA A 363 20.54 21.95 -11.71
N LEU A 364 20.28 20.67 -11.96
CA LEU A 364 20.18 19.64 -10.92
C LEU A 364 21.42 19.55 -10.03
N ARG A 365 22.60 19.76 -10.63
CA ARG A 365 23.90 19.70 -9.98
C ARG A 365 24.38 21.04 -9.44
N SER A 366 23.55 22.06 -9.50
CA SER A 366 23.81 23.38 -8.88
C SER A 366 23.13 23.48 -7.51
N THR A 367 23.65 24.35 -6.68
CA THR A 367 23.05 24.65 -5.35
C THR A 367 21.68 25.34 -5.44
N ALA A 368 21.36 25.95 -6.60
CA ALA A 368 20.04 26.55 -6.88
C ALA A 368 18.99 25.51 -7.27
N GLY A 369 19.44 24.37 -7.80
CA GLY A 369 18.55 23.30 -8.27
C GLY A 369 17.89 23.59 -9.60
N ALA A 370 17.12 22.62 -10.06
CA ALA A 370 16.26 22.71 -11.24
C ALA A 370 14.81 22.95 -10.81
N THR A 371 14.21 24.02 -11.31
CA THR A 371 12.77 24.26 -11.15
C THR A 371 12.03 23.58 -12.32
N VAL A 372 11.22 22.57 -11.99
CA VAL A 372 10.48 21.76 -12.96
C VAL A 372 9.02 21.60 -12.52
N LYS A 373 8.15 21.22 -13.47
CA LYS A 373 6.76 20.88 -13.14
C LYS A 373 6.72 19.59 -12.32
N VAL A 374 5.81 19.52 -11.37
CA VAL A 374 5.45 18.24 -10.73
C VAL A 374 5.02 17.27 -11.83
N LEU A 375 5.56 16.04 -11.80
CA LEU A 375 5.24 15.00 -12.79
C LEU A 375 3.83 14.45 -12.50
N ASP A 376 2.82 15.04 -13.11
CA ASP A 376 1.45 14.55 -12.94
C ASP A 376 1.31 13.15 -13.55
N LEU A 377 0.61 12.26 -12.83
CA LEU A 377 0.38 10.84 -13.18
C LEU A 377 1.67 10.01 -13.34
N ASN A 378 2.75 10.42 -12.71
CA ASN A 378 4.03 9.74 -12.86
C ASN A 378 4.81 9.66 -11.53
N LEU A 379 6.05 9.19 -11.60
CA LEU A 379 6.92 9.06 -10.43
C LEU A 379 8.30 9.70 -10.62
N VAL A 380 8.89 10.02 -9.48
CA VAL A 380 10.33 10.29 -9.31
C VAL A 380 10.95 9.14 -8.53
N PHE A 381 12.08 8.61 -9.01
CA PHE A 381 12.86 7.61 -8.29
C PHE A 381 14.24 8.18 -7.94
N VAL A 382 14.65 8.03 -6.68
CA VAL A 382 15.97 8.46 -6.19
C VAL A 382 16.79 7.22 -5.85
N GLN A 383 17.76 6.89 -6.72
CA GLN A 383 18.62 5.72 -6.54
C GLN A 383 19.85 6.03 -5.70
N ASN A 384 20.42 5.02 -5.06
CA ASN A 384 21.77 5.08 -4.50
C ASN A 384 22.79 5.44 -5.58
N VAL A 385 23.91 6.06 -5.20
CA VAL A 385 25.02 6.27 -6.14
C VAL A 385 25.55 4.91 -6.58
N PRO A 386 25.41 4.55 -7.88
CA PRO A 386 25.75 3.22 -8.34
C PRO A 386 27.24 2.87 -8.14
N GLY A 387 27.50 1.62 -7.76
CA GLY A 387 28.85 1.06 -7.64
C GLY A 387 29.41 0.49 -8.93
N THR A 388 28.56 0.32 -9.96
CA THR A 388 28.91 -0.34 -11.22
C THR A 388 29.18 0.68 -12.32
N SER A 389 30.31 0.58 -13.00
CA SER A 389 30.75 1.53 -14.03
C SER A 389 29.90 1.55 -15.30
N SER A 390 29.08 0.53 -15.52
CA SER A 390 28.13 0.48 -16.63
C SER A 390 26.86 1.30 -16.38
N ASP A 391 26.61 1.72 -15.14
CA ASP A 391 25.47 2.58 -14.84
C ASP A 391 25.73 4.02 -15.29
N PRO A 392 24.80 4.69 -15.97
CA PRO A 392 24.98 6.07 -16.45
C PRO A 392 25.22 7.08 -15.32
N ASN A 393 24.75 6.77 -14.11
CA ASN A 393 24.93 7.60 -12.92
C ASN A 393 26.14 7.19 -12.05
N TYR A 394 26.98 6.28 -12.55
CA TYR A 394 28.19 5.84 -11.84
C TYR A 394 29.15 6.99 -11.53
N TRP A 395 29.69 7.00 -10.32
CA TRP A 395 30.76 7.88 -9.87
C TRP A 395 31.96 7.04 -9.44
N PRO A 396 33.11 7.16 -10.11
CA PRO A 396 34.25 6.32 -9.83
C PRO A 396 34.80 6.56 -8.42
N SER A 397 35.31 5.50 -7.79
CA SER A 397 36.12 5.63 -6.59
C SER A 397 37.47 6.20 -7.03
N THR A 398 37.94 7.27 -6.42
CA THR A 398 39.31 7.71 -6.57
C THR A 398 40.20 6.75 -5.78
N GLY A 399 41.20 6.14 -6.44
CA GLY A 399 42.15 5.20 -5.80
C GLY A 399 42.72 5.79 -4.51
N GLY A 400 42.56 5.10 -3.38
CA GLY A 400 42.79 5.56 -2.01
C GLY A 400 41.49 5.70 -1.22
N ALA A 401 41.52 6.21 -0.01
CA ALA A 401 40.34 6.35 0.85
C ALA A 401 39.28 7.40 0.37
N GLY A 402 39.40 7.91 -0.87
CA GLY A 402 38.53 8.94 -1.41
C GLY A 402 37.51 8.41 -2.38
N VAL A 403 36.22 8.77 -2.22
CA VAL A 403 35.17 8.61 -3.20
C VAL A 403 35.03 9.89 -4.02
N SER A 404 34.81 9.74 -5.32
CA SER A 404 34.50 10.88 -6.18
C SER A 404 33.17 11.50 -5.80
N VAL A 405 33.18 12.80 -5.54
CA VAL A 405 31.98 13.58 -5.18
C VAL A 405 31.72 14.68 -6.21
N PRO A 406 30.48 15.15 -6.37
CA PRO A 406 30.17 16.29 -7.20
C PRO A 406 30.92 17.55 -6.78
N SER A 407 31.24 18.41 -7.75
CA SER A 407 31.86 19.70 -7.47
C SER A 407 31.01 20.54 -6.51
N GLY A 408 31.62 21.09 -5.47
CA GLY A 408 30.95 21.87 -4.45
C GLY A 408 30.26 21.05 -3.36
N MET A 409 30.33 19.71 -3.42
CA MET A 409 29.83 18.81 -2.40
C MET A 409 30.96 18.31 -1.50
N THR A 410 30.69 18.13 -0.24
CA THR A 410 31.59 17.52 0.73
C THR A 410 30.85 16.44 1.50
N CYS A 411 31.39 15.23 1.53
CA CYS A 411 30.89 14.17 2.41
C CYS A 411 31.39 14.42 3.83
N LEU A 412 30.51 14.28 4.78
CA LEU A 412 30.81 14.35 6.20
C LEU A 412 31.21 12.95 6.72
N SER A 413 32.10 12.94 7.69
CA SER A 413 32.48 11.72 8.40
C SER A 413 31.93 11.77 9.81
N GLN A 414 31.44 10.63 10.29
CA GLN A 414 31.01 10.39 11.65
C GLN A 414 31.91 9.35 12.32
N THR A 415 32.02 9.41 13.63
CA THR A 415 32.77 8.41 14.39
C THR A 415 31.89 7.81 15.47
N GLN A 416 31.76 6.50 15.46
CA GLN A 416 31.05 5.74 16.47
C GLN A 416 31.93 4.57 16.95
N SER A 417 32.15 4.46 18.25
CA SER A 417 32.95 3.37 18.82
C SER A 417 34.29 3.13 18.08
N SER A 418 35.02 4.19 17.74
CA SER A 418 36.26 4.20 16.97
C SER A 418 36.14 3.88 15.48
N THR A 419 34.94 3.62 14.96
CA THR A 419 34.70 3.42 13.52
C THR A 419 34.32 4.74 12.87
N VAL A 420 35.07 5.15 11.84
CA VAL A 420 34.74 6.30 11.00
C VAL A 420 33.89 5.81 9.81
N TYR A 421 32.78 6.46 9.54
CA TYR A 421 31.89 6.14 8.42
C TYR A 421 31.39 7.42 7.72
N SER A 422 30.86 7.27 6.50
CA SER A 422 30.14 8.36 5.84
C SER A 422 28.91 8.71 6.66
N GLY A 423 28.75 9.97 7.03
CA GLY A 423 27.70 10.39 7.96
C GLY A 423 26.97 11.64 7.49
N GLY A 424 26.81 11.81 6.18
CA GLY A 424 26.06 12.92 5.59
C GLY A 424 26.86 13.76 4.61
N PHE A 425 26.37 14.96 4.31
CA PHE A 425 26.95 15.81 3.28
C PHE A 425 26.68 17.30 3.50
N VAL A 426 27.50 18.11 2.83
CA VAL A 426 27.29 19.56 2.65
C VAL A 426 27.28 19.85 1.15
N PHE A 427 26.28 20.57 0.68
CA PHE A 427 26.19 21.10 -0.68
C PHE A 427 25.56 22.49 -0.70
N GLY A 428 26.38 23.51 -0.93
CA GLY A 428 25.95 24.91 -0.77
C GLY A 428 25.55 25.23 0.67
N SER A 429 24.33 25.69 0.85
CA SER A 429 23.73 25.95 2.20
C SER A 429 23.03 24.72 2.80
N THR A 430 22.88 23.65 2.03
CA THR A 430 22.24 22.41 2.49
C THR A 430 23.27 21.55 3.20
N GLN A 431 22.96 21.18 4.44
CA GLN A 431 23.81 20.29 5.25
C GLN A 431 22.95 19.30 6.02
N TYR A 432 23.29 18.03 5.91
CA TYR A 432 22.74 16.93 6.72
C TYR A 432 23.90 16.07 7.23
N PRO A 433 24.03 15.82 8.56
CA PRO A 433 23.25 16.45 9.64
C PRO A 433 23.47 17.98 9.71
N LEU A 434 22.51 18.66 10.38
CA LEU A 434 22.68 20.09 10.65
C LEU A 434 23.93 20.37 11.49
N PRO A 435 24.51 21.57 11.45
CA PRO A 435 25.56 21.96 12.37
C PRO A 435 25.14 21.74 13.83
N ASN A 436 25.96 21.01 14.59
CA ASN A 436 25.70 20.63 15.98
C ASN A 436 24.46 19.74 16.18
N GLU A 437 23.98 19.05 15.16
CA GLU A 437 22.92 18.08 15.30
C GLU A 437 23.40 16.88 16.12
N VAL A 438 22.55 16.47 17.07
CA VAL A 438 22.73 15.23 17.83
C VAL A 438 22.08 14.11 17.03
N LEU A 439 22.87 13.21 16.51
CA LEU A 439 22.36 12.08 15.74
C LEU A 439 21.54 11.15 16.64
N PRO A 440 20.49 10.52 16.08
CA PRO A 440 19.73 9.48 16.79
C PRO A 440 20.67 8.37 17.30
N ALA A 441 20.37 7.81 18.46
CA ALA A 441 21.14 6.70 19.05
C ALA A 441 21.15 5.45 18.13
N SER A 442 20.17 5.30 17.25
CA SER A 442 20.08 4.27 16.22
C SER A 442 21.02 4.48 15.03
N SER A 443 21.63 5.67 14.87
CA SER A 443 22.59 5.91 13.80
C SER A 443 23.89 5.15 14.03
N THR A 444 24.27 4.29 13.09
CA THR A 444 25.46 3.43 13.17
C THR A 444 26.21 3.45 11.85
N ALA A 445 27.43 2.89 11.83
CA ALA A 445 28.19 2.75 10.59
C ALA A 445 27.49 1.84 9.55
N ALA A 446 26.73 0.85 10.01
CA ALA A 446 25.96 -0.04 9.15
C ALA A 446 24.63 0.58 8.68
N ASN A 447 24.11 1.50 9.47
CA ASN A 447 22.82 2.16 9.21
C ASN A 447 22.92 3.64 9.63
N PRO A 448 23.62 4.47 8.86
CA PRO A 448 23.81 5.88 9.18
C PRO A 448 22.48 6.64 9.02
N ALA A 449 22.20 7.56 9.95
CA ALA A 449 21.04 8.43 9.84
C ALA A 449 21.11 9.33 8.59
N TYR A 450 22.28 9.68 8.16
CA TYR A 450 22.52 10.42 6.91
C TYR A 450 23.73 9.82 6.20
N ASP A 451 23.69 9.78 4.89
CA ASP A 451 24.81 9.31 4.07
C ASP A 451 25.03 10.21 2.85
N CYS A 452 26.25 10.22 2.37
CA CYS A 452 26.68 11.03 1.24
C CYS A 452 26.36 10.39 -0.13
N ARG A 453 26.09 9.09 -0.18
CA ARG A 453 25.91 8.32 -1.43
C ARG A 453 24.60 7.53 -1.47
N HIS A 454 23.88 7.46 -0.38
CA HIS A 454 22.57 6.83 -0.37
C HIS A 454 21.56 7.64 -1.20
N GLY A 455 20.63 6.96 -1.80
CA GLY A 455 19.49 7.56 -2.49
C GLY A 455 18.46 8.08 -1.47
N ASP A 456 18.89 8.96 -0.59
CA ASP A 456 18.02 9.61 0.39
C ASP A 456 17.29 10.78 -0.25
N LEU A 457 15.98 10.81 -0.07
CA LEU A 457 15.15 11.90 -0.54
C LEU A 457 14.75 12.81 0.62
N TYR A 458 15.11 14.08 0.55
CA TYR A 458 14.68 15.13 1.47
C TYR A 458 13.56 15.92 0.83
N VAL A 459 12.32 15.73 1.29
CA VAL A 459 11.15 16.33 0.67
C VAL A 459 10.41 17.27 1.64
N GLY A 460 9.95 18.39 1.11
CA GLY A 460 9.17 19.37 1.84
C GLY A 460 8.51 20.37 0.89
N GLU A 461 7.83 21.34 1.47
CA GLU A 461 7.25 22.46 0.71
C GLU A 461 7.92 23.78 1.09
N ALA A 462 8.00 24.70 0.14
CA ALA A 462 8.41 26.07 0.42
C ALA A 462 7.33 26.77 1.27
N SER A 463 7.72 27.81 2.01
CA SER A 463 6.79 28.55 2.84
C SER A 463 5.58 29.04 2.04
N GLY A 464 4.38 28.65 2.47
CA GLY A 464 3.11 28.99 1.80
C GLY A 464 2.82 28.24 0.50
N ALA A 465 3.70 27.32 0.08
CA ALA A 465 3.44 26.45 -1.06
C ALA A 465 2.68 25.19 -0.63
N LYS A 466 2.07 24.55 -1.62
CA LYS A 466 1.39 23.26 -1.48
C LYS A 466 1.58 22.44 -2.75
N LEU A 467 1.54 21.11 -2.63
CA LEU A 467 1.57 20.23 -3.79
C LEU A 467 0.34 20.47 -4.67
N THR A 468 0.58 20.58 -5.97
CA THR A 468 -0.47 20.55 -7.00
C THR A 468 -0.11 19.46 -8.01
N GLY A 469 -1.03 18.51 -8.23
CA GLY A 469 -0.85 17.38 -9.14
C GLY A 469 -0.81 16.03 -8.40
N ARG A 470 -0.58 14.96 -9.15
CA ARG A 470 -0.59 13.56 -8.68
C ARG A 470 0.74 12.92 -8.99
N THR A 471 1.51 12.59 -7.96
CA THR A 471 2.86 12.05 -8.16
C THR A 471 3.24 11.06 -7.06
N THR A 472 4.16 10.17 -7.38
CA THR A 472 4.79 9.28 -6.41
C THR A 472 6.29 9.58 -6.36
N LEU A 473 6.82 9.70 -5.15
CA LEU A 473 8.24 9.83 -4.88
C LEU A 473 8.72 8.52 -4.25
N ALA A 474 9.69 7.89 -4.88
CA ALA A 474 10.29 6.64 -4.41
C ALA A 474 11.80 6.81 -4.21
N SER A 475 12.40 6.01 -3.33
CA SER A 475 13.83 6.05 -3.09
C SER A 475 14.40 4.67 -2.74
N ASP A 476 15.64 4.42 -3.13
CA ASP A 476 16.37 3.21 -2.74
C ASP A 476 16.68 3.15 -1.25
N ASN A 477 16.59 4.27 -0.54
CA ASN A 477 16.92 4.32 0.88
C ASN A 477 15.82 5.03 1.68
N TYR A 478 16.10 6.17 2.30
CA TYR A 478 15.15 6.89 3.15
C TYR A 478 14.42 8.01 2.41
N ILE A 479 13.21 8.33 2.91
CA ILE A 479 12.55 9.60 2.61
C ILE A 479 12.42 10.39 3.92
N TYR A 480 13.03 11.57 3.95
CA TYR A 480 12.91 12.54 5.04
C TYR A 480 11.86 13.59 4.69
N VAL A 481 10.78 13.64 5.45
CA VAL A 481 9.78 14.71 5.34
C VAL A 481 10.28 15.90 6.19
N THR A 482 10.85 16.89 5.53
CA THR A 482 11.58 17.99 6.19
C THR A 482 10.71 19.16 6.60
N SER A 483 9.53 19.32 5.97
CA SER A 483 8.51 20.31 6.32
C SER A 483 7.12 19.71 6.14
N ASP A 484 6.06 20.50 6.18
CA ASP A 484 4.73 20.04 5.81
C ASP A 484 4.72 19.59 4.35
N LEU A 485 3.76 18.70 4.04
CA LEU A 485 3.43 18.26 2.69
C LEU A 485 1.91 18.30 2.56
N ARG A 486 1.37 19.33 1.96
CA ARG A 486 -0.07 19.58 1.91
C ARG A 486 -0.58 19.62 0.48
N TYR A 487 -1.79 19.12 0.26
CA TYR A 487 -2.47 19.26 -1.03
C TYR A 487 -2.95 20.70 -1.23
N SER A 488 -2.76 21.21 -2.44
CA SER A 488 -3.37 22.50 -2.87
C SER A 488 -4.88 22.31 -3.05
N ASP A 489 -5.26 21.24 -3.69
CA ASP A 489 -6.64 20.80 -3.85
C ASP A 489 -6.81 19.36 -3.29
N PRO A 490 -7.38 19.22 -2.09
CA PRO A 490 -7.56 17.90 -1.47
C PRO A 490 -8.58 17.01 -2.21
N THR A 491 -9.21 17.48 -3.28
CA THR A 491 -10.12 16.67 -4.11
C THR A 491 -9.43 16.01 -5.31
N SER A 492 -8.32 16.57 -5.78
CA SER A 492 -7.62 16.13 -6.99
C SER A 492 -6.16 15.72 -6.78
N ASP A 493 -5.44 16.41 -5.87
CA ASP A 493 -4.01 16.17 -5.68
C ASP A 493 -3.75 14.88 -4.91
N LEU A 494 -2.69 14.14 -5.30
CA LEU A 494 -2.30 12.87 -4.65
C LEU A 494 -0.79 12.78 -4.56
N LEU A 495 -0.28 12.36 -3.41
CA LEU A 495 1.14 12.08 -3.17
C LEU A 495 1.33 10.66 -2.66
N GLY A 496 2.26 9.93 -3.28
CA GLY A 496 2.79 8.67 -2.76
C GLY A 496 4.24 8.87 -2.30
N LEU A 497 4.60 8.36 -1.13
CA LEU A 497 5.98 8.29 -0.65
C LEU A 497 6.34 6.82 -0.43
N VAL A 498 7.32 6.30 -1.21
CA VAL A 498 7.66 4.86 -1.25
C VAL A 498 9.16 4.66 -1.15
N PRO A 499 9.78 4.85 0.02
CA PRO A 499 11.16 4.45 0.24
C PRO A 499 11.28 2.92 0.32
N GLN A 500 12.47 2.39 -0.05
CA GLN A 500 12.83 1.00 0.24
C GLN A 500 12.90 0.78 1.76
N HIS A 501 13.45 1.75 2.45
CA HIS A 501 13.65 1.78 3.90
C HIS A 501 12.62 2.70 4.59
N ALA A 502 13.04 3.51 5.55
CA ALA A 502 12.10 4.26 6.38
C ALA A 502 11.62 5.58 5.75
N VAL A 503 10.39 5.99 6.14
CA VAL A 503 9.97 7.38 6.08
C VAL A 503 10.25 8.03 7.42
N TRP A 504 11.11 9.04 7.40
CA TRP A 504 11.44 9.83 8.57
C TRP A 504 10.66 11.14 8.59
N ILE A 505 9.83 11.34 9.60
CA ILE A 505 9.34 12.67 9.94
C ILE A 505 10.52 13.39 10.61
N TRP A 506 11.16 14.25 9.85
CA TRP A 506 12.42 14.89 10.23
C TRP A 506 12.25 15.78 11.45
N ASN A 507 12.96 15.47 12.51
CA ASN A 507 12.86 16.13 13.82
C ASN A 507 14.25 16.23 14.47
N PRO A 508 15.17 17.00 13.88
CA PRO A 508 16.54 17.11 14.35
C PRO A 508 16.63 17.86 15.68
N ILE A 509 17.55 17.41 16.52
CA ILE A 509 17.90 18.06 17.78
C ILE A 509 19.32 18.61 17.66
N THR A 510 19.53 19.84 18.03
CA THR A 510 20.85 20.47 18.07
C THR A 510 21.28 20.72 19.51
N TYR A 511 22.62 20.67 19.73
CA TYR A 511 23.23 21.05 21.01
C TYR A 511 24.12 22.26 20.81
N SER A 512 23.73 23.38 21.39
CA SER A 512 24.47 24.63 21.31
C SER A 512 24.36 25.39 22.63
N SER A 513 25.45 26.08 23.01
CA SER A 513 25.49 26.89 24.24
C SER A 513 25.04 26.11 25.48
N ARG A 514 25.41 24.82 25.58
CA ARG A 514 25.05 23.89 26.68
C ARG A 514 23.53 23.62 26.78
N ARG A 515 22.78 23.77 25.69
CA ARG A 515 21.35 23.52 25.63
C ARG A 515 21.00 22.68 24.42
N TYR A 516 20.05 21.80 24.60
CA TYR A 516 19.41 21.08 23.50
C TYR A 516 18.19 21.85 23.01
N ALA A 517 17.95 21.80 21.72
CA ALA A 517 16.78 22.41 21.10
C ALA A 517 16.37 21.63 19.84
N TYR A 518 15.08 21.57 19.56
CA TYR A 518 14.62 21.15 18.25
C TYR A 518 15.01 22.19 17.20
N ALA A 519 15.64 21.76 16.11
CA ALA A 519 16.20 22.67 15.12
C ALA A 519 15.22 23.05 14.00
N ASN A 520 14.16 22.28 13.81
CA ASN A 520 13.19 22.48 12.72
C ASN A 520 11.97 23.30 13.16
N GLY A 521 12.15 24.46 13.75
CA GLY A 521 11.12 25.50 14.03
C GLY A 521 9.71 24.97 14.35
N GLY A 522 8.67 25.07 13.99
CA GLY A 522 7.27 24.70 14.18
C GLY A 522 6.96 23.54 15.16
N SER A 523 5.80 23.60 15.79
CA SER A 523 5.35 22.56 16.72
C SER A 523 4.59 21.43 16.01
N ASP A 524 3.68 21.77 15.12
CA ASP A 524 2.85 20.80 14.40
C ASP A 524 3.49 20.37 13.06
N ARG A 525 3.03 19.25 12.54
CA ARG A 525 3.41 18.72 11.22
C ARG A 525 2.18 18.19 10.51
N GLU A 526 1.99 18.55 9.23
CA GLU A 526 0.90 18.09 8.38
C GLU A 526 1.45 17.38 7.15
N ILE A 527 0.95 16.17 6.88
CA ILE A 527 1.38 15.33 5.75
C ILE A 527 0.15 14.75 5.06
N ASP A 528 -0.09 15.21 3.83
CA ASP A 528 -1.14 14.70 2.96
C ASP A 528 -0.49 13.73 1.96
N ALA A 529 -0.51 12.43 2.24
CA ALA A 529 0.13 11.42 1.40
C ALA A 529 -0.31 9.99 1.73
N ALA A 530 -0.14 9.10 0.74
CA ALA A 530 0.00 7.67 0.97
C ALA A 530 1.46 7.35 1.26
N LEU A 531 1.75 6.81 2.43
CA LEU A 531 3.09 6.46 2.90
C LEU A 531 3.26 4.94 2.89
N LEU A 532 4.31 4.43 2.24
CA LEU A 532 4.64 3.00 2.24
C LEU A 532 6.13 2.79 2.49
N SER A 533 6.51 2.39 3.67
CA SER A 533 7.86 1.92 3.99
C SER A 533 7.96 0.43 3.72
N VAL A 534 8.77 0.03 2.72
CA VAL A 534 8.79 -1.35 2.22
C VAL A 534 9.46 -2.31 3.21
N ASN A 535 10.64 -1.97 3.71
CA ASN A 535 11.41 -2.86 4.60
C ASN A 535 11.41 -2.44 6.06
N ASP A 536 11.15 -1.17 6.34
CA ASP A 536 11.33 -0.62 7.68
C ASP A 536 10.02 0.04 8.19
N THR A 537 10.09 1.29 8.59
CA THR A 537 9.07 1.95 9.40
C THR A 537 8.78 3.39 8.94
N ILE A 538 7.68 3.94 9.40
CA ILE A 538 7.34 5.36 9.29
C ILE A 538 7.37 5.94 10.69
N GLN A 539 8.40 6.73 11.02
CA GLN A 539 8.58 7.21 12.39
C GLN A 539 9.13 8.64 12.47
N VAL A 540 9.01 9.23 13.64
CA VAL A 540 9.57 10.54 13.95
C VAL A 540 11.02 10.37 14.38
N GLN A 541 11.93 11.10 13.74
CA GLN A 541 13.31 11.19 14.19
C GLN A 541 13.36 11.76 15.62
N ASN A 542 14.17 11.18 16.50
CA ASN A 542 14.25 11.59 17.92
C ASN A 542 12.86 11.68 18.61
N TYR A 543 11.98 10.73 18.34
CA TYR A 543 10.62 10.68 18.93
C TYR A 543 10.64 10.66 20.47
N ASP A 544 11.72 10.20 21.06
CA ASP A 544 11.96 10.13 22.51
C ASP A 544 12.64 11.39 23.09
N GLY A 545 12.77 12.43 22.26
CA GLY A 545 13.53 13.63 22.62
C GLY A 545 15.04 13.44 22.62
N GLY A 546 15.54 12.32 22.05
CA GLY A 546 16.97 12.02 21.96
C GLY A 546 17.68 11.88 23.31
N GLY A 547 16.96 11.53 24.38
CA GLY A 547 17.49 11.47 25.76
C GLY A 547 17.89 12.84 26.35
N THR A 548 17.43 13.93 25.75
CA THR A 548 17.88 15.31 26.10
C THR A 548 16.98 16.03 27.11
N GLY A 549 15.84 15.42 27.47
CA GLY A 549 14.83 16.05 28.34
C GLY A 549 13.91 17.04 27.64
N LEU A 550 13.97 17.13 26.30
CA LEU A 550 13.02 17.91 25.49
C LEU A 550 11.62 17.28 25.55
N GLY A 551 10.58 18.10 25.69
CA GLY A 551 9.19 17.68 25.78
C GLY A 551 8.55 17.36 24.43
N GLY A 552 7.22 17.22 24.46
CA GLY A 552 6.40 17.00 23.26
C GLY A 552 6.50 18.13 22.25
N ARG A 553 6.22 17.78 20.99
CA ARG A 553 6.31 18.75 19.87
C ARG A 553 4.98 19.44 19.61
N GLY A 554 3.93 18.71 19.38
CA GLY A 554 2.61 19.18 18.96
C GLY A 554 1.87 18.03 18.32
N THR A 555 1.17 18.28 17.24
CA THR A 555 0.37 17.29 16.52
C THR A 555 1.02 16.91 15.18
N LEU A 556 1.13 15.61 14.93
CA LEU A 556 1.40 15.06 13.61
C LEU A 556 0.06 14.68 12.97
N THR A 557 -0.37 15.50 12.02
CA THR A 557 -1.54 15.22 11.20
C THR A 557 -1.10 14.48 9.95
N ILE A 558 -1.68 13.30 9.71
CA ILE A 558 -1.53 12.57 8.45
C ILE A 558 -2.91 12.41 7.86
N PHE A 559 -3.13 13.02 6.69
CA PHE A 559 -4.30 12.82 5.86
C PHE A 559 -3.93 11.91 4.69
N GLY A 560 -4.32 10.63 4.76
CA GLY A 560 -3.91 9.67 3.74
C GLY A 560 -3.98 8.22 4.16
N ALA A 561 -2.87 7.50 3.97
CA ALA A 561 -2.67 6.10 4.34
C ALA A 561 -1.25 5.88 4.85
N ILE A 562 -1.08 4.98 5.80
CA ILE A 562 0.19 4.58 6.39
C ILE A 562 0.33 3.07 6.22
N ALA A 563 1.35 2.61 5.50
CA ALA A 563 1.69 1.21 5.38
C ALA A 563 3.18 1.01 5.67
N GLN A 564 3.50 0.06 6.53
CA GLN A 564 4.88 -0.16 6.99
C GLN A 564 5.12 -1.61 7.39
N LYS A 565 6.35 -2.06 7.22
CA LYS A 565 6.73 -3.41 7.65
C LYS A 565 6.77 -3.52 9.16
N PHE A 566 7.48 -2.62 9.83
CA PHE A 566 7.55 -2.53 11.28
C PHE A 566 6.82 -1.28 11.77
N ARG A 567 6.30 -1.37 12.99
CA ARG A 567 5.58 -0.25 13.56
C ARG A 567 6.51 0.90 13.95
N GLY A 568 6.27 2.10 13.38
CA GLY A 568 7.03 3.30 13.68
C GLY A 568 6.58 3.98 14.97
N THR A 569 7.54 4.51 15.71
CA THR A 569 7.30 5.28 16.92
C THR A 569 7.26 6.77 16.60
N VAL A 570 6.25 7.49 17.08
CA VAL A 570 6.08 8.93 16.86
C VAL A 570 6.12 9.74 18.14
N ALA A 571 5.98 9.09 19.30
CA ALA A 571 5.95 9.72 20.61
C ALA A 571 6.27 8.75 21.73
N THR A 572 6.65 9.27 22.89
CA THR A 572 6.53 8.59 24.17
C THR A 572 5.38 9.20 24.98
N ALA A 573 4.86 8.46 25.96
CA ALA A 573 3.76 8.90 26.78
C ALA A 573 4.10 8.85 28.27
N TYR A 574 3.52 9.76 29.05
CA TYR A 574 3.47 9.63 30.51
C TYR A 574 2.51 8.51 30.93
N GLY A 575 2.67 8.01 32.14
CA GLY A 575 1.74 7.02 32.69
C GLY A 575 0.27 7.50 32.76
N SER A 576 0.03 8.82 32.71
CA SER A 576 -1.29 9.45 32.59
C SER A 576 -1.92 9.34 31.20
N GLY A 577 -1.15 8.87 30.20
CA GLY A 577 -1.60 8.78 28.81
C GLY A 577 -1.36 10.04 27.95
N SER A 578 -0.85 11.14 28.51
CA SER A 578 -0.47 12.33 27.72
C SER A 578 0.88 12.14 27.05
N VAL A 579 1.09 12.80 25.91
CA VAL A 579 2.36 12.77 25.16
C VAL A 579 3.47 13.39 26.00
N ALA A 580 4.55 12.65 26.21
CA ALA A 580 5.74 13.11 26.92
C ALA A 580 6.76 13.76 25.96
N THR A 581 7.04 13.09 24.84
CA THR A 581 7.96 13.53 23.78
C THR A 581 7.40 13.17 22.41
N GLY A 582 7.94 13.76 21.34
CA GLY A 582 7.43 13.53 19.99
C GLY A 582 6.09 14.19 19.74
N TYR A 583 5.24 13.62 18.89
CA TYR A 583 4.00 14.22 18.42
C TYR A 583 2.76 13.45 18.89
N ALA A 584 1.69 14.17 19.25
CA ALA A 584 0.36 13.60 19.30
C ALA A 584 -0.11 13.21 17.88
N LYS A 585 -0.83 12.09 17.76
CA LYS A 585 -1.29 11.58 16.45
C LYS A 585 -2.68 12.12 16.12
N ASN A 586 -2.85 12.60 14.89
CA ASN A 586 -4.13 12.93 14.27
C ASN A 586 -4.17 12.30 12.88
N TYR A 587 -4.55 11.02 12.81
CA TYR A 587 -4.52 10.26 11.56
C TYR A 587 -5.92 10.16 10.96
N GLN A 588 -6.05 10.62 9.72
CA GLN A 588 -7.30 10.69 8.98
C GLN A 588 -7.14 10.00 7.63
N TYR A 589 -8.06 9.10 7.33
CA TYR A 589 -8.06 8.36 6.07
C TYR A 589 -8.53 9.24 4.91
N ASP A 590 -7.72 9.28 3.85
CA ASP A 590 -8.17 9.85 2.58
C ASP A 590 -9.12 8.87 1.89
N THR A 591 -10.41 9.15 1.97
CA THR A 591 -11.46 8.28 1.43
C THR A 591 -11.40 8.10 -0.08
N ARG A 592 -10.67 8.96 -0.81
CA ARG A 592 -10.44 8.82 -2.25
C ARG A 592 -9.65 7.55 -2.58
N PHE A 593 -8.82 7.07 -1.66
CA PHE A 593 -8.05 5.84 -1.83
C PHE A 593 -8.91 4.57 -1.95
N ARG A 594 -10.19 4.65 -1.65
CA ARG A 594 -11.14 3.56 -1.96
C ARG A 594 -11.29 3.31 -3.47
N SER A 595 -11.09 4.33 -4.29
CA SER A 595 -11.31 4.28 -5.75
C SER A 595 -10.14 4.78 -6.59
N THR A 596 -9.13 5.37 -5.96
CA THR A 596 -7.96 5.92 -6.67
C THR A 596 -6.69 5.67 -5.85
N ALA A 597 -5.52 5.77 -6.48
CA ALA A 597 -4.23 5.64 -5.83
C ALA A 597 -3.27 6.71 -6.35
N PRO A 598 -2.22 7.09 -5.59
CA PRO A 598 -1.11 7.81 -6.18
C PRO A 598 -0.55 7.04 -7.39
N PRO A 599 -0.05 7.73 -8.42
CA PRO A 599 0.45 7.07 -9.63
C PRO A 599 1.55 6.07 -9.30
N LYS A 600 1.52 4.89 -9.93
CA LYS A 600 2.58 3.86 -9.79
C LYS A 600 2.86 3.42 -8.35
N PHE A 601 1.90 3.61 -7.43
CA PHE A 601 2.04 3.19 -6.04
C PHE A 601 2.11 1.66 -5.95
N LEU A 602 2.97 1.13 -5.06
CA LEU A 602 3.15 -0.31 -4.90
C LEU A 602 1.93 -0.98 -4.26
N THR A 603 1.64 -2.18 -4.75
CA THR A 603 0.58 -3.05 -4.25
C THR A 603 1.15 -4.27 -3.54
N PRO A 604 0.38 -4.95 -2.67
CA PRO A 604 0.81 -6.21 -2.05
C PRO A 604 1.20 -7.27 -3.08
N VAL A 605 2.11 -8.17 -2.69
CA VAL A 605 2.57 -9.29 -3.56
C VAL A 605 1.45 -10.30 -3.80
N SER A 606 0.73 -10.63 -2.75
CA SER A 606 -0.47 -11.47 -2.82
C SER A 606 -1.70 -10.59 -2.91
N THR A 607 -2.24 -10.46 -4.11
CA THR A 607 -3.36 -9.55 -4.34
C THR A 607 -4.67 -10.31 -4.41
N THR A 608 -5.60 -9.92 -3.56
CA THR A 608 -7.01 -10.28 -3.68
C THR A 608 -7.76 -9.10 -4.27
N TYR A 609 -8.53 -9.37 -5.32
CA TYR A 609 -9.48 -8.37 -5.81
C TYR A 609 -10.74 -8.43 -4.96
N ARG A 610 -11.23 -7.27 -4.55
CA ARG A 610 -12.50 -7.15 -3.84
C ARG A 610 -13.48 -6.33 -4.64
N VAL A 611 -14.74 -6.62 -4.49
CA VAL A 611 -15.80 -5.77 -5.02
C VAL A 611 -15.94 -4.56 -4.10
N THR A 612 -15.74 -3.38 -4.65
CA THR A 612 -15.87 -2.11 -3.93
C THR A 612 -17.24 -1.50 -4.08
N GLN A 613 -17.94 -1.85 -5.16
CA GLN A 613 -19.28 -1.35 -5.44
C GLN A 613 -20.06 -2.35 -6.30
N TYR A 614 -21.32 -2.52 -5.98
CA TYR A 614 -22.32 -3.14 -6.84
C TYR A 614 -23.36 -2.09 -7.25
N ALA A 615 -23.76 -2.12 -8.51
CA ALA A 615 -24.86 -1.31 -9.02
C ALA A 615 -25.78 -2.19 -9.88
N GLY A 616 -27.06 -2.17 -9.60
CA GLY A 616 -28.07 -2.73 -10.51
C GLY A 616 -28.10 -1.90 -11.79
N THR A 617 -28.23 -2.55 -12.92
CA THR A 617 -28.28 -1.89 -14.23
C THR A 617 -29.41 -2.49 -15.08
N LYS A 618 -29.69 -1.86 -16.22
CA LYS A 618 -30.58 -2.47 -17.21
C LYS A 618 -29.99 -3.79 -17.68
N VAL A 619 -30.86 -4.72 -18.00
CA VAL A 619 -30.50 -6.01 -18.57
C VAL A 619 -29.68 -5.78 -19.85
N ALA A 620 -28.49 -6.36 -19.91
CA ALA A 620 -27.58 -6.19 -21.06
C ALA A 620 -27.84 -7.21 -22.18
N TYR A 621 -28.37 -8.38 -21.85
CA TYR A 621 -28.58 -9.48 -22.78
C TYR A 621 -29.95 -10.13 -22.60
N ASN A 622 -30.57 -10.48 -23.73
CA ASN A 622 -31.75 -11.35 -23.77
C ASN A 622 -31.38 -12.80 -23.40
N PRO A 623 -32.36 -13.66 -23.06
CA PRO A 623 -32.10 -15.06 -22.73
C PRO A 623 -31.43 -15.88 -23.87
N ASP A 624 -31.61 -15.47 -25.12
CA ASP A 624 -30.97 -16.07 -26.28
C ASP A 624 -29.51 -15.62 -26.47
N GLY A 625 -29.05 -14.68 -25.65
CA GLY A 625 -27.70 -14.12 -25.70
C GLY A 625 -27.53 -12.92 -26.63
N SER A 626 -28.59 -12.46 -27.28
CA SER A 626 -28.52 -11.22 -28.05
C SER A 626 -28.43 -10.00 -27.13
N ALA A 627 -27.64 -8.99 -27.52
CA ALA A 627 -27.54 -7.75 -26.74
C ALA A 627 -28.89 -6.99 -26.72
N VAL A 628 -29.24 -6.42 -25.58
CA VAL A 628 -30.36 -5.49 -25.46
C VAL A 628 -29.87 -4.11 -25.92
N PRO A 629 -30.57 -3.48 -26.87
CA PRO A 629 -30.17 -2.17 -27.42
C PRO A 629 -30.08 -1.04 -26.40
#